data_309fb5666b33f90e0d17f9633833c2bc
#
_entry.id   309fb5666b33f90e0d17f9633833c2bc
#
_cell.length_a   1.000
_cell.length_b   1.000
_cell.length_c   1.000
_cell.angle_alpha   90.00
_cell.angle_beta   90.00
_cell.angle_gamma   90.00
#
_symmetry.space_group_name_H-M   'P 1'
#
loop_
_entity.id
_entity.type
_entity.pdbx_description
1 polymer ?
#
loop_
_entity_poly.entity_id
_entity_poly.type
_entity_poly.pdbx_seq_one_letter_code
_entity_poly.pdbx_strand_id
1 'polypeptide(L)'
;HEIGMDFEIDFANAISEKTPNLCHLAPAGHTYIEDLNEAGGVYAVMNELNKKGLLHTDCMTVTGKTVGENIAGCENKNPEVIRPIDNPYTQTGGLAVLKGNLAPDGSVVKRSAVVPEMMVHEGPARVFDCEEDAIHAVLTHEIQPGDAVIIRYEGPKGSGMPEMFLSLI
;
A
#
# COMPACT_ATOMS: atom_id res chain seq x y z
N HIS A 1 -4.05 -14.13 -11.83
CA HIS A 1 -4.40 -15.57 -11.71
C HIS A 1 -5.78 -15.87 -12.29
N GLU A 2 -6.86 -15.25 -11.80
CA GLU A 2 -8.26 -15.58 -12.19
C GLU A 2 -8.54 -15.46 -13.70
N ILE A 3 -7.86 -14.57 -14.38
CA ILE A 3 -7.96 -14.41 -15.85
C ILE A 3 -6.95 -15.27 -16.62
N GLY A 4 -6.27 -16.22 -15.97
CA GLY A 4 -5.30 -17.13 -16.57
C GLY A 4 -3.94 -16.52 -16.89
N MET A 5 -3.65 -15.32 -16.38
CA MET A 5 -2.30 -14.74 -16.48
C MET A 5 -1.39 -15.33 -15.40
N ASP A 6 -0.15 -15.63 -15.79
CA ASP A 6 0.90 -15.97 -14.85
C ASP A 6 1.40 -14.67 -14.20
N PHE A 7 0.99 -14.44 -12.97
CA PHE A 7 1.32 -13.24 -12.20
C PHE A 7 1.81 -13.66 -10.82
N GLU A 8 3.11 -13.54 -10.63
CA GLU A 8 3.74 -13.76 -9.34
C GLU A 8 3.77 -12.48 -8.50
N ILE A 9 3.70 -12.63 -7.19
CA ILE A 9 3.71 -11.51 -6.24
C ILE A 9 4.97 -10.63 -6.38
N ASP A 10 6.10 -11.22 -6.77
CA ASP A 10 7.36 -10.51 -7.00
C ASP A 10 7.29 -9.46 -8.11
N PHE A 11 6.36 -9.64 -9.06
CA PHE A 11 6.13 -8.65 -10.11
C PHE A 11 5.66 -7.31 -9.56
N ALA A 12 4.95 -7.33 -8.42
CA ALA A 12 4.53 -6.11 -7.72
C ALA A 12 5.72 -5.28 -7.23
N ASN A 13 6.83 -5.92 -6.79
CA ASN A 13 8.05 -5.20 -6.43
C ASN A 13 8.65 -4.47 -7.64
N ALA A 14 8.75 -5.15 -8.78
CA ALA A 14 9.33 -4.56 -9.99
C ALA A 14 8.54 -3.34 -10.49
N ILE A 15 7.22 -3.36 -10.32
CA ILE A 15 6.36 -2.19 -10.62
C ILE A 15 6.55 -1.11 -9.55
N SER A 16 6.49 -1.48 -8.27
CA SER A 16 6.61 -0.54 -7.15
C SER A 16 7.94 0.22 -7.17
N GLU A 17 9.05 -0.45 -7.49
CA GLU A 17 10.36 0.19 -7.58
C GLU A 17 10.45 1.30 -8.65
N LYS A 18 9.62 1.23 -9.68
CA LYS A 18 9.59 2.18 -10.80
C LYS A 18 8.48 3.22 -10.70
N THR A 19 7.54 3.03 -9.79
CA THR A 19 6.35 3.87 -9.65
C THR A 19 6.49 4.76 -8.42
N PRO A 20 6.75 6.06 -8.55
CA PRO A 20 6.93 6.93 -7.40
C PRO A 20 5.64 7.14 -6.62
N ASN A 21 5.76 7.42 -5.33
CA ASN A 21 4.64 7.73 -4.45
C ASN A 21 4.30 9.23 -4.54
N LEU A 22 3.13 9.55 -5.09
CA LEU A 22 2.69 10.92 -5.34
C LEU A 22 1.67 11.44 -4.31
N CYS A 23 1.04 10.54 -3.51
CA CYS A 23 -0.01 10.91 -2.58
C CYS A 23 0.24 10.28 -1.21
N HIS A 24 -0.07 11.02 -0.14
CA HIS A 24 0.08 10.55 1.24
C HIS A 24 -1.22 10.76 1.99
N LEU A 25 -2.17 9.85 1.77
CA LEU A 25 -3.53 9.94 2.29
C LEU A 25 -3.64 9.33 3.69
N ALA A 26 -4.62 9.81 4.47
CA ALA A 26 -5.00 9.21 5.75
C ALA A 26 -5.32 7.71 5.59
N PRO A 27 -4.97 6.87 6.60
CA PRO A 27 -4.42 7.21 7.91
C PRO A 27 -2.89 7.43 7.94
N ALA A 28 -2.16 7.10 6.87
CA ALA A 28 -0.70 7.23 6.83
C ALA A 28 -0.23 8.68 6.65
N GLY A 29 -1.08 9.56 6.14
CA GLY A 29 -0.85 10.99 5.98
C GLY A 29 -2.01 11.81 6.53
N HIS A 30 -1.98 13.12 6.28
CA HIS A 30 -2.98 14.07 6.78
C HIS A 30 -3.99 14.53 5.71
N THR A 31 -3.85 14.04 4.48
CA THR A 31 -4.71 14.38 3.36
C THR A 31 -5.83 13.36 3.23
N TYR A 32 -7.04 13.79 3.02
CA TYR A 32 -8.21 12.92 2.87
C TYR A 32 -8.55 12.67 1.40
N ILE A 33 -9.47 11.73 1.15
CA ILE A 33 -9.90 11.38 -0.20
C ILE A 33 -10.65 12.52 -0.90
N GLU A 34 -11.33 13.37 -0.13
CA GLU A 34 -12.00 14.58 -0.60
C GLU A 34 -10.99 15.57 -1.18
N ASP A 35 -9.87 15.79 -0.46
CA ASP A 35 -8.79 16.66 -0.91
C ASP A 35 -8.18 16.14 -2.22
N LEU A 36 -8.00 14.81 -2.30
CA LEU A 36 -7.53 14.16 -3.53
C LEU A 36 -8.49 14.42 -4.69
N ASN A 37 -9.79 14.28 -4.46
CA ASN A 37 -10.82 14.52 -5.48
C ASN A 37 -10.79 15.97 -5.98
N GLU A 38 -10.68 16.93 -5.07
CA GLU A 38 -10.58 18.36 -5.39
C GLU A 38 -9.29 18.70 -6.16
N ALA A 39 -8.19 18.02 -5.81
CA ALA A 39 -6.90 18.15 -6.50
C ALA A 39 -6.89 17.59 -7.93
N GLY A 40 -7.97 16.92 -8.36
CA GLY A 40 -8.12 16.35 -9.69
C GLY A 40 -8.33 14.83 -9.71
N GLY A 41 -8.35 14.21 -8.53
CA GLY A 41 -8.68 12.79 -8.34
C GLY A 41 -7.64 11.83 -8.91
N VAL A 42 -8.04 10.57 -8.99
CA VAL A 42 -7.20 9.48 -9.49
C VAL A 42 -6.70 9.72 -10.92
N TYR A 43 -7.51 10.32 -11.76
CA TYR A 43 -7.10 10.63 -13.14
C TYR A 43 -5.97 11.66 -13.22
N ALA A 44 -5.94 12.64 -12.32
CA ALA A 44 -4.82 13.57 -12.23
C ALA A 44 -3.54 12.87 -11.76
N VAL A 45 -3.63 11.94 -10.80
CA VAL A 45 -2.50 11.09 -10.39
C VAL A 45 -2.00 10.25 -11.58
N MET A 46 -2.90 9.61 -12.30
CA MET A 46 -2.54 8.84 -13.50
C MET A 46 -1.89 9.72 -14.57
N ASN A 47 -2.39 10.93 -14.79
CA ASN A 47 -1.78 11.85 -15.74
C ASN A 47 -0.38 12.30 -15.30
N GLU A 48 -0.14 12.50 -14.00
CA GLU A 48 1.22 12.73 -13.47
C GLU A 48 2.16 11.55 -13.77
N LEU A 49 1.72 10.31 -13.51
CA LEU A 49 2.50 9.11 -13.82
C LEU A 49 2.77 8.96 -15.31
N ASN A 50 1.81 9.33 -16.15
CA ASN A 50 1.94 9.26 -17.60
C ASN A 50 3.03 10.17 -18.16
N LYS A 51 3.38 11.28 -17.49
CA LYS A 51 4.48 12.17 -17.91
C LYS A 51 5.84 11.46 -18.01
N LYS A 52 6.01 10.34 -17.27
CA LYS A 52 7.19 9.45 -17.35
C LYS A 52 6.91 8.15 -18.11
N GLY A 53 5.79 8.03 -18.82
CA GLY A 53 5.45 6.85 -19.59
C GLY A 53 5.23 5.58 -18.75
N LEU A 54 4.74 5.73 -17.51
CA LEU A 54 4.53 4.63 -16.59
C LEU A 54 3.18 3.92 -16.77
N LEU A 55 2.36 4.35 -17.74
CA LEU A 55 1.04 3.78 -18.01
C LEU A 55 0.95 3.24 -19.43
N HIS A 56 0.18 2.16 -19.59
CA HIS A 56 -0.25 1.64 -20.88
C HIS A 56 -1.47 2.45 -21.36
N THR A 57 -1.22 3.57 -22.03
CA THR A 57 -2.26 4.54 -22.42
C THR A 57 -3.17 4.09 -23.54
N ASP A 58 -2.76 3.06 -24.29
CA ASP A 58 -3.48 2.43 -25.38
C ASP A 58 -4.51 1.38 -24.92
N CYS A 59 -4.45 0.95 -23.67
CA CYS A 59 -5.40 -0.03 -23.13
C CYS A 59 -6.83 0.53 -23.07
N MET A 60 -7.78 -0.27 -23.58
CA MET A 60 -9.20 0.04 -23.53
C MET A 60 -9.75 -0.09 -22.11
N THR A 61 -10.64 0.81 -21.72
CA THR A 61 -11.28 0.83 -20.41
C THR A 61 -12.79 0.57 -20.51
N VAL A 62 -13.45 0.38 -19.37
CA VAL A 62 -14.92 0.19 -19.27
C VAL A 62 -15.72 1.42 -19.76
N THR A 63 -15.09 2.58 -19.89
CA THR A 63 -15.74 3.79 -20.44
C THR A 63 -15.90 3.75 -21.96
N GLY A 64 -15.35 2.75 -22.64
CA GLY A 64 -15.27 2.67 -24.10
C GLY A 64 -14.20 3.59 -24.71
N LYS A 65 -13.34 4.16 -23.86
CA LYS A 65 -12.19 4.98 -24.24
C LYS A 65 -10.91 4.34 -23.74
N THR A 66 -9.77 4.69 -24.31
CA THR A 66 -8.46 4.25 -23.79
C THR A 66 -8.12 4.95 -22.47
N VAL A 67 -7.13 4.41 -21.77
CA VAL A 67 -6.56 5.06 -20.56
C VAL A 67 -6.10 6.48 -20.90
N GLY A 68 -5.37 6.64 -22.01
CA GLY A 68 -4.86 7.95 -22.46
C GLY A 68 -5.97 8.96 -22.72
N GLU A 69 -7.06 8.54 -23.37
CA GLU A 69 -8.22 9.41 -23.62
C GLU A 69 -8.94 9.80 -22.32
N ASN A 70 -9.01 8.91 -21.34
CA ASN A 70 -9.66 9.20 -20.06
C ASN A 70 -8.86 10.18 -19.19
N ILE A 71 -7.53 10.14 -19.24
CA ILE A 71 -6.66 11.03 -18.45
C ILE A 71 -6.29 12.31 -19.18
N ALA A 72 -6.60 12.41 -20.48
CA ALA A 72 -6.29 13.60 -21.26
C ALA A 72 -6.95 14.86 -20.66
N GLY A 73 -6.14 15.86 -20.34
CA GLY A 73 -6.62 17.11 -19.73
C GLY A 73 -6.97 17.04 -18.24
N CYS A 74 -6.74 15.90 -17.59
CA CYS A 74 -6.89 15.79 -16.14
C CYS A 74 -5.67 16.38 -15.44
N GLU A 75 -5.77 17.64 -15.04
CA GLU A 75 -4.66 18.38 -14.44
C GLU A 75 -4.59 18.17 -12.93
N ASN A 76 -3.37 18.15 -12.41
CA ASN A 76 -3.11 18.27 -10.98
C ASN A 76 -3.33 19.71 -10.54
N LYS A 77 -4.39 19.95 -9.76
CA LYS A 77 -4.82 21.28 -9.29
C LYS A 77 -4.20 21.66 -7.95
N ASN A 78 -3.64 20.70 -7.24
CA ASN A 78 -3.01 20.93 -5.92
C ASN A 78 -1.76 20.06 -5.76
N PRO A 79 -0.56 20.63 -5.99
CA PRO A 79 0.72 19.92 -5.86
C PRO A 79 1.11 19.52 -4.42
N GLU A 80 0.40 20.02 -3.42
CA GLU A 80 0.61 19.59 -2.02
C GLU A 80 -0.13 18.29 -1.73
N VAL A 81 -1.24 18.02 -2.41
CA VAL A 81 -2.04 16.80 -2.29
C VAL A 81 -1.54 15.72 -3.24
N ILE A 82 -1.34 16.08 -4.52
CA ILE A 82 -0.77 15.21 -5.54
C ILE A 82 0.62 15.77 -5.88
N ARG A 83 1.68 15.15 -5.40
CA ARG A 83 3.02 15.60 -5.72
C ARG A 83 3.29 15.49 -7.23
N PRO A 84 3.96 16.50 -7.82
CA PRO A 84 4.45 16.37 -9.19
C PRO A 84 5.38 15.18 -9.34
N ILE A 85 5.36 14.55 -10.50
CA ILE A 85 6.16 13.35 -10.80
C ILE A 85 7.67 13.58 -10.63
N ASP A 86 8.14 14.83 -10.73
CA ASP A 86 9.54 15.21 -10.55
C ASP A 86 9.90 15.52 -9.09
N ASN A 87 8.88 15.62 -8.21
CA ASN A 87 9.07 15.85 -6.78
C ASN A 87 8.13 14.97 -5.94
N PRO A 88 8.21 13.63 -6.06
CA PRO A 88 7.36 12.70 -5.33
C PRO A 88 7.73 12.65 -3.83
N TYR A 89 6.86 12.06 -3.00
CA TYR A 89 7.19 11.73 -1.61
C TYR A 89 8.33 10.72 -1.53
N THR A 90 8.29 9.69 -2.38
CA THR A 90 9.39 8.73 -2.56
C THR A 90 9.51 8.35 -4.03
N GLN A 91 10.74 8.02 -4.48
CA GLN A 91 11.01 7.60 -5.85
C GLN A 91 10.48 6.19 -6.15
N THR A 92 10.13 5.43 -5.13
CA THR A 92 9.56 4.09 -5.21
C THR A 92 8.12 4.09 -4.67
N GLY A 93 7.35 3.07 -5.02
CA GLY A 93 5.98 2.90 -4.57
C GLY A 93 5.86 2.59 -3.07
N GLY A 94 4.63 2.67 -2.58
CA GLY A 94 4.30 2.49 -1.18
C GLY A 94 4.15 1.02 -0.73
N LEU A 95 4.24 0.06 -1.65
CA LEU A 95 4.14 -1.37 -1.36
C LEU A 95 5.49 -2.05 -1.56
N ALA A 96 5.79 -3.02 -0.69
CA ALA A 96 6.91 -3.94 -0.89
C ALA A 96 6.48 -5.37 -0.57
N VAL A 97 6.98 -6.32 -1.35
CA VAL A 97 6.87 -7.75 -1.08
C VAL A 97 8.13 -8.19 -0.36
N LEU A 98 7.95 -8.82 0.78
CA LEU A 98 9.03 -9.34 1.60
C LEU A 98 9.00 -10.87 1.57
N LYS A 99 10.17 -11.50 1.61
CA LYS A 99 10.32 -12.95 1.73
C LYS A 99 11.24 -13.28 2.87
N GLY A 100 10.97 -14.38 3.54
CA GLY A 100 11.78 -14.88 4.64
C GLY A 100 11.25 -16.20 5.17
N ASN A 101 11.86 -16.71 6.23
CA ASN A 101 11.44 -17.98 6.83
C ASN A 101 10.03 -17.95 7.44
N LEU A 102 9.53 -16.77 7.83
CA LEU A 102 8.14 -16.61 8.28
C LEU A 102 7.14 -16.61 7.11
N ALA A 103 7.53 -16.08 5.95
CA ALA A 103 6.68 -15.98 4.77
C ALA A 103 7.50 -16.34 3.51
N PRO A 104 7.81 -17.63 3.30
CA PRO A 104 8.65 -18.06 2.18
C PRO A 104 8.01 -17.75 0.82
N ASP A 105 6.70 -17.81 0.74
CA ASP A 105 5.93 -17.50 -0.47
C ASP A 105 5.68 -15.98 -0.66
N GLY A 106 6.07 -15.18 0.31
CA GLY A 106 5.97 -13.73 0.29
C GLY A 106 4.91 -13.16 1.24
N SER A 107 5.15 -11.93 1.66
CA SER A 107 4.22 -11.09 2.40
C SER A 107 4.25 -9.68 1.82
N VAL A 108 3.20 -8.89 2.07
CA VAL A 108 3.09 -7.52 1.56
C VAL A 108 3.11 -6.54 2.73
N VAL A 109 3.93 -5.51 2.61
CA VAL A 109 3.96 -4.40 3.55
C VAL A 109 3.64 -3.09 2.85
N LYS A 110 2.86 -2.23 3.50
CA LYS A 110 2.69 -0.84 3.10
C LYS A 110 3.91 -0.04 3.59
N ARG A 111 4.99 -0.10 2.82
CA ARG A 111 6.27 0.53 3.15
C ARG A 111 6.14 2.03 3.44
N SER A 112 5.23 2.71 2.75
CA SER A 112 4.98 4.14 2.94
C SER A 112 4.40 4.51 4.31
N ALA A 113 3.92 3.52 5.08
CA ALA A 113 3.40 3.71 6.44
C ALA A 113 4.37 3.22 7.52
N VAL A 114 5.52 2.65 7.14
CA VAL A 114 6.55 2.20 8.09
C VAL A 114 7.48 3.36 8.42
N VAL A 115 7.60 3.69 9.70
CA VAL A 115 8.55 4.72 10.15
C VAL A 115 10.00 4.23 9.96
N PRO A 116 10.95 5.13 9.69
CA PRO A 116 12.32 4.74 9.36
C PRO A 116 12.99 3.82 10.39
N GLU A 117 12.71 4.03 11.68
CA GLU A 117 13.27 3.26 12.79
C GLU A 117 12.79 1.80 12.79
N MET A 118 11.61 1.53 12.19
CA MET A 118 11.01 0.20 12.11
C MET A 118 11.31 -0.53 10.79
N MET A 119 12.12 0.07 9.91
CA MET A 119 12.56 -0.61 8.68
C MET A 119 13.45 -1.82 8.96
N VAL A 120 14.11 -1.85 10.11
CA VAL A 120 14.84 -2.99 10.65
C VAL A 120 14.48 -3.10 12.13
N HIS A 121 13.91 -4.24 12.52
CA HIS A 121 13.50 -4.49 13.89
C HIS A 121 13.89 -5.90 14.33
N GLU A 122 14.39 -6.03 15.55
CA GLU A 122 14.66 -7.30 16.21
C GLU A 122 14.10 -7.26 17.63
N GLY A 123 13.32 -8.26 18.00
CA GLY A 123 12.67 -8.30 19.31
C GLY A 123 12.01 -9.65 19.60
N PRO A 124 11.57 -9.86 20.85
CA PRO A 124 10.84 -11.06 21.24
C PRO A 124 9.54 -11.21 20.42
N ALA A 125 9.28 -12.42 19.91
CA ALA A 125 8.04 -12.71 19.23
C ALA A 125 6.92 -13.01 20.23
N ARG A 126 5.79 -12.30 20.10
CA ARG A 126 4.52 -12.58 20.80
C ARG A 126 3.53 -13.11 19.77
N VAL A 127 3.20 -14.38 19.89
CA VAL A 127 2.42 -15.10 18.87
C VAL A 127 1.03 -15.41 19.39
N PHE A 128 0.01 -15.01 18.64
CA PHE A 128 -1.40 -15.22 18.96
C PHE A 128 -2.08 -15.94 17.79
N ASP A 129 -3.13 -16.71 18.10
CA ASP A 129 -3.87 -17.49 17.10
C ASP A 129 -5.13 -16.78 16.57
N CYS A 130 -5.48 -15.64 17.18
CA CYS A 130 -6.56 -14.74 16.71
C CYS A 130 -6.28 -13.30 17.16
N GLU A 131 -7.01 -12.34 16.57
CA GLU A 131 -6.89 -10.92 16.92
C GLU A 131 -7.35 -10.64 18.34
N GLU A 132 -8.42 -11.30 18.80
CA GLU A 132 -9.00 -11.09 20.14
C GLU A 132 -7.99 -11.36 21.27
N ASP A 133 -7.20 -12.43 21.15
CA ASP A 133 -6.17 -12.76 22.14
C ASP A 133 -5.03 -11.73 22.10
N ALA A 134 -4.64 -11.27 20.91
CA ALA A 134 -3.63 -10.23 20.77
C ALA A 134 -4.08 -8.91 21.41
N ILE A 135 -5.34 -8.48 21.16
CA ILE A 135 -5.94 -7.30 21.79
C ILE A 135 -6.00 -7.45 23.30
N HIS A 136 -6.41 -8.60 23.80
CA HIS A 136 -6.43 -8.84 25.24
C HIS A 136 -5.02 -8.61 25.84
N ALA A 137 -4.00 -9.17 25.23
CA ALA A 137 -2.62 -8.99 25.68
C ALA A 137 -2.12 -7.54 25.60
N VAL A 138 -2.58 -6.75 24.60
CA VAL A 138 -2.30 -5.31 24.53
C VAL A 138 -2.97 -4.57 25.69
N LEU A 139 -4.27 -4.81 25.91
CA LEU A 139 -5.06 -4.13 26.95
C LEU A 139 -4.62 -4.51 28.37
N THR A 140 -4.11 -5.70 28.57
CA THR A 140 -3.56 -6.16 29.86
C THR A 140 -2.08 -5.83 30.06
N HIS A 141 -1.48 -5.08 29.12
CA HIS A 141 -0.07 -4.67 29.16
C HIS A 141 0.93 -5.86 29.17
N GLU A 142 0.56 -6.99 28.60
CA GLU A 142 1.44 -8.14 28.43
C GLU A 142 2.44 -7.92 27.28
N ILE A 143 2.07 -7.08 26.30
CA ILE A 143 2.95 -6.64 25.21
C ILE A 143 3.83 -5.51 25.72
N GLN A 144 5.12 -5.61 25.47
CA GLN A 144 6.10 -4.63 25.90
C GLN A 144 6.71 -3.90 24.68
N PRO A 145 7.18 -2.64 24.87
CA PRO A 145 7.92 -1.95 23.80
C PRO A 145 9.10 -2.81 23.30
N GLY A 146 9.17 -3.01 21.99
CA GLY A 146 10.17 -3.85 21.35
C GLY A 146 9.71 -5.27 21.02
N ASP A 147 8.55 -5.70 21.52
CA ASP A 147 7.96 -6.98 21.12
C ASP A 147 7.51 -6.95 19.65
N ALA A 148 7.67 -8.06 18.94
CA ALA A 148 7.10 -8.29 17.61
C ALA A 148 5.82 -9.12 17.77
N VAL A 149 4.66 -8.48 17.52
CA VAL A 149 3.36 -9.15 17.62
C VAL A 149 3.05 -9.88 16.31
N ILE A 150 2.74 -11.17 16.42
CA ILE A 150 2.40 -12.03 15.29
C ILE A 150 1.04 -12.66 15.53
N ILE A 151 0.08 -12.37 14.65
CA ILE A 151 -1.26 -12.97 14.67
C ILE A 151 -1.32 -14.01 13.56
N ARG A 152 -1.69 -15.25 13.90
CA ARG A 152 -1.75 -16.38 12.97
C ARG A 152 -3.19 -16.67 12.57
N TYR A 153 -3.36 -17.42 11.47
CA TYR A 153 -4.63 -17.96 10.98
C TYR A 153 -5.67 -16.93 10.55
N GLU A 154 -5.31 -15.66 10.47
CA GLU A 154 -6.17 -14.55 10.04
C GLU A 154 -5.96 -14.16 8.57
N GLY A 155 -5.11 -14.89 7.85
CA GLY A 155 -4.85 -14.67 6.43
C GLY A 155 -5.94 -15.22 5.50
N PRO A 156 -5.74 -15.16 4.16
CA PRO A 156 -6.74 -15.57 3.16
C PRO A 156 -7.19 -17.02 3.29
N LYS A 157 -6.30 -17.92 3.71
CA LYS A 157 -6.60 -19.35 3.90
C LYS A 157 -7.14 -19.68 5.30
N GLY A 158 -7.04 -18.74 6.23
CA GLY A 158 -7.56 -18.88 7.58
C GLY A 158 -8.96 -18.31 7.72
N SER A 159 -9.10 -17.21 8.43
CA SER A 159 -10.39 -16.52 8.66
C SER A 159 -10.89 -15.69 7.47
N GLY A 160 -10.12 -15.58 6.39
CA GLY A 160 -10.49 -14.83 5.19
C GLY A 160 -10.03 -13.37 5.19
N MET A 161 -9.01 -13.04 5.96
CA MET A 161 -8.48 -11.68 6.13
C MET A 161 -9.52 -10.68 6.66
N PRO A 162 -10.06 -10.88 7.86
CA PRO A 162 -10.87 -9.86 8.49
C PRO A 162 -10.04 -8.59 8.73
N GLU A 163 -10.70 -7.46 8.80
CA GLU A 163 -10.01 -6.24 9.18
C GLU A 163 -9.46 -6.36 10.60
N MET A 164 -8.15 -6.24 10.75
CA MET A 164 -7.44 -6.19 12.03
C MET A 164 -7.67 -4.82 12.70
N PHE A 165 -8.93 -4.44 12.89
CA PHE A 165 -9.31 -3.10 13.32
C PHE A 165 -8.93 -2.84 14.78
N LEU A 166 -9.11 -3.83 15.64
CA LEU A 166 -8.90 -3.68 17.07
C LEU A 166 -7.42 -3.60 17.43
N SER A 167 -6.54 -4.26 16.67
CA SER A 167 -5.09 -4.28 16.94
C SER A 167 -4.37 -2.97 16.57
N LEU A 168 -5.07 -2.02 15.94
CA LEU A 168 -4.54 -0.71 15.54
C LEU A 168 -4.85 0.42 16.54
N ILE A 169 -5.57 0.13 17.61
CA ILE A 169 -5.92 1.05 18.68
C ILE A 169 -4.91 0.93 19.82
#